data_3778f696708b5916047f46efb604f580
#
_entry.id   3778f696708b5916047f46efb604f580
#
_cell.length_a   1.000
_cell.length_b   1.000
_cell.length_c   1.000
_cell.angle_alpha   90.00
_cell.angle_beta   90.00
_cell.angle_gamma   90.00
#
_symmetry.space_group_name_H-M   'P 1'
#
loop_
_entity.id
_entity.type
_entity.pdbx_description
1 polymer ?
#
loop_
_entity_poly.entity_id
_entity_poly.type
_entity_poly.pdbx_seq_one_letter_code
_entity_poly.pdbx_strand_id
1 'polypeptide(L)'
;MAESLQLKPAGALGDAFGIATGVFFGLYFLAVQAARTEVSAARVTFEATLITAAILFVVALVGERSMLPHSVRGLAALFAMAWISHTGGQGLLAVALGSLPAAFSSLVIFLEAIAAAGFAWLILAEPVTSVQALGGFAILAGIFVARPR
;
A
#
# COMPACT_ATOMS: atom_id res chain seq x y z
N MET A 1 -14.89 -14.93 -2.22
CA MET A 1 -13.75 -15.46 -1.43
C MET A 1 -13.73 -16.98 -1.29
N ALA A 2 -14.85 -17.68 -1.32
CA ALA A 2 -14.85 -19.16 -1.33
C ALA A 2 -14.37 -19.78 -2.66
N GLU A 3 -14.40 -19.04 -3.76
CA GLU A 3 -13.93 -19.54 -5.08
C GLU A 3 -12.41 -19.42 -5.30
N SER A 4 -11.70 -18.61 -4.50
CA SER A 4 -10.24 -18.43 -4.62
C SER A 4 -9.43 -19.56 -3.98
N LEU A 5 -10.07 -20.46 -3.24
CA LEU A 5 -9.45 -21.66 -2.68
C LEU A 5 -9.40 -22.86 -3.66
N GLN A 6 -9.89 -22.69 -4.89
CA GLN A 6 -9.60 -23.66 -5.94
C GLN A 6 -8.16 -23.46 -6.40
N LEU A 7 -7.29 -24.39 -6.03
CA LEU A 7 -5.91 -24.54 -6.47
C LEU A 7 -5.85 -24.68 -8.01
N LYS A 8 -6.13 -23.58 -8.72
CA LYS A 8 -5.82 -23.49 -10.16
C LYS A 8 -4.35 -23.08 -10.26
N PRO A 9 -3.54 -23.73 -11.13
CA PRO A 9 -2.12 -23.37 -11.31
C PRO A 9 -1.88 -21.88 -11.57
N ALA A 10 -2.84 -21.19 -12.20
CA ALA A 10 -2.82 -19.74 -12.39
C ALA A 10 -3.00 -18.93 -11.08
N GLY A 11 -3.64 -19.51 -10.06
CA GLY A 11 -3.79 -18.88 -8.73
C GLY A 11 -2.52 -19.00 -7.89
N ALA A 12 -1.80 -20.12 -7.98
CA ALA A 12 -0.61 -20.36 -7.17
C ALA A 12 0.52 -19.34 -7.43
N LEU A 13 0.68 -18.87 -8.67
CA LEU A 13 1.64 -17.84 -9.02
C LEU A 13 1.25 -16.49 -8.40
N GLY A 14 -0.03 -16.13 -8.45
CA GLY A 14 -0.57 -14.93 -7.79
C GLY A 14 -0.38 -14.97 -6.28
N ASP A 15 -0.65 -16.12 -5.65
CA ASP A 15 -0.46 -16.32 -4.22
C ASP A 15 1.02 -16.21 -3.83
N ALA A 16 1.94 -16.76 -4.64
CA ALA A 16 3.37 -16.64 -4.43
C ALA A 16 3.84 -15.18 -4.52
N PHE A 17 3.35 -14.41 -5.50
CA PHE A 17 3.63 -12.99 -5.59
C PHE A 17 3.02 -12.20 -4.41
N GLY A 18 1.83 -12.58 -3.95
CA GLY A 18 1.21 -11.99 -2.76
C GLY A 18 2.05 -12.18 -1.50
N ILE A 19 2.56 -13.40 -1.28
CA ILE A 19 3.45 -13.72 -0.16
C ILE A 19 4.77 -12.93 -0.28
N ALA A 20 5.39 -12.93 -1.46
CA ALA A 20 6.62 -12.17 -1.69
C ALA A 20 6.41 -10.68 -1.42
N THR A 21 5.31 -10.10 -1.91
CA THR A 21 4.94 -8.69 -1.63
C THR A 21 4.82 -8.43 -0.13
N GLY A 22 4.16 -9.32 0.61
CA GLY A 22 4.02 -9.20 2.07
C GLY A 22 5.38 -9.19 2.79
N VAL A 23 6.31 -10.07 2.38
CA VAL A 23 7.67 -10.12 2.93
C VAL A 23 8.42 -8.82 2.64
N PHE A 24 8.44 -8.37 1.37
CA PHE A 24 9.10 -7.11 0.99
C PHE A 24 8.49 -5.90 1.68
N PHE A 25 7.17 -5.89 1.87
CA PHE A 25 6.49 -4.82 2.57
C PHE A 25 6.88 -4.76 4.06
N GLY A 26 6.97 -5.92 4.72
CA GLY A 26 7.47 -6.00 6.09
C GLY A 26 8.93 -5.51 6.21
N LEU A 27 9.80 -5.93 5.30
CA LEU A 27 11.18 -5.46 5.25
C LEU A 27 11.27 -3.95 5.00
N TYR A 28 10.41 -3.41 4.15
CA TYR A 28 10.31 -1.97 3.91
C TYR A 28 9.99 -1.19 5.19
N PHE A 29 9.02 -1.65 6.00
CA PHE A 29 8.68 -1.02 7.28
C PHE A 29 9.88 -0.98 8.23
N LEU A 30 10.59 -2.10 8.36
CA LEU A 30 11.78 -2.19 9.22
C LEU A 30 12.91 -1.28 8.71
N ALA A 31 13.13 -1.26 7.40
CA ALA A 31 14.16 -0.42 6.79
C ALA A 31 13.85 1.08 6.96
N VAL A 32 12.60 1.49 6.71
CA VAL A 32 12.18 2.88 6.91
C VAL A 32 12.28 3.26 8.38
N GLN A 33 11.82 2.41 9.30
CA GLN A 33 11.94 2.67 10.74
C GLN A 33 13.41 2.86 11.15
N ALA A 34 14.31 1.99 10.70
CA ALA A 34 15.74 2.11 10.98
C ALA A 34 16.33 3.39 10.38
N ALA A 35 15.99 3.73 9.13
CA ALA A 35 16.47 4.96 8.50
C ALA A 35 15.95 6.22 9.23
N ARG A 36 14.74 6.17 9.78
CA ARG A 36 14.13 7.31 10.50
C ARG A 36 14.81 7.65 11.82
N THR A 37 15.69 6.80 12.33
CA THR A 37 16.56 7.16 13.48
C THR A 37 17.66 8.16 13.11
N GLU A 38 18.06 8.18 11.82
CA GLU A 38 19.20 8.96 11.33
C GLU A 38 18.76 10.15 10.46
N VAL A 39 17.68 9.97 9.69
CA VAL A 39 17.26 10.96 8.68
C VAL A 39 15.79 11.34 8.77
N SER A 40 15.44 12.49 8.19
CA SER A 40 14.07 13.00 8.18
C SER A 40 13.14 12.14 7.31
N ALA A 41 11.83 12.17 7.60
CA ALA A 41 10.82 11.47 6.80
C ALA A 41 10.85 11.90 5.33
N ALA A 42 10.99 13.20 5.08
CA ALA A 42 11.04 13.74 3.71
C ALA A 42 12.24 13.17 2.94
N ARG A 43 13.39 13.05 3.56
CA ARG A 43 14.59 12.49 2.93
C ARG A 43 14.43 11.00 2.63
N VAL A 44 13.95 10.21 3.60
CA VAL A 44 13.70 8.77 3.39
C VAL A 44 12.71 8.56 2.25
N THR A 45 11.60 9.29 2.26
CA THR A 45 10.57 9.19 1.20
C THR A 45 11.13 9.60 -0.15
N PHE A 46 11.88 10.69 -0.22
CA PHE A 46 12.48 11.18 -1.47
C PHE A 46 13.50 10.18 -2.04
N GLU A 47 14.45 9.71 -1.24
CA GLU A 47 15.48 8.78 -1.69
C GLU A 47 14.88 7.43 -2.11
N ALA A 48 13.96 6.89 -1.31
CA ALA A 48 13.26 5.64 -1.65
C ALA A 48 12.45 5.79 -2.95
N THR A 49 11.70 6.89 -3.11
CA THR A 49 10.93 7.17 -4.33
C THR A 49 11.84 7.33 -5.54
N LEU A 50 12.97 8.03 -5.41
CA LEU A 50 13.91 8.25 -6.50
C LEU A 50 14.51 6.92 -6.99
N ILE A 51 14.96 6.06 -6.06
CA ILE A 51 15.52 4.75 -6.40
C ILE A 51 14.47 3.87 -7.06
N THR A 52 13.27 3.81 -6.48
CA THR A 52 12.15 3.03 -7.03
C THR A 52 11.76 3.54 -8.42
N ALA A 53 11.66 4.85 -8.60
CA ALA A 53 11.33 5.45 -9.89
C ALA A 53 12.40 5.14 -10.95
N ALA A 54 13.68 5.18 -10.59
CA ALA A 54 14.77 4.83 -11.52
C ALA A 54 14.69 3.36 -11.96
N ILE A 55 14.47 2.44 -11.02
CA ILE A 55 14.33 1.01 -11.32
C ILE A 55 13.10 0.75 -12.21
N LEU A 56 11.94 1.29 -11.82
CA LEU A 56 10.70 1.10 -12.56
C LEU A 56 10.74 1.76 -13.93
N PHE A 57 11.44 2.90 -14.07
CA PHE A 57 11.64 3.54 -15.37
C PHE A 57 12.41 2.64 -16.35
N VAL A 58 13.48 1.99 -15.87
CA VAL A 58 14.24 1.02 -16.69
C VAL A 58 13.36 -0.17 -17.08
N VAL A 59 12.59 -0.71 -16.13
CA VAL A 59 11.67 -1.82 -16.40
C VAL A 59 10.59 -1.42 -17.41
N ALA A 60 10.03 -0.21 -17.28
CA ALA A 60 9.02 0.30 -18.20
C ALA A 60 9.57 0.52 -19.61
N LEU A 61 10.80 1.02 -19.75
CA LEU A 61 11.45 1.17 -21.05
C LEU A 61 11.55 -0.14 -21.84
N VAL A 62 11.69 -1.26 -21.14
CA VAL A 62 11.80 -2.59 -21.75
C VAL A 62 10.43 -3.24 -21.97
N GLY A 63 9.50 -3.04 -21.04
CA GLY A 63 8.22 -3.76 -20.99
C GLY A 63 7.04 -3.03 -21.63
N GLU A 64 7.05 -1.69 -21.63
CA GLU A 64 5.89 -0.91 -22.04
C GLU A 64 6.01 -0.37 -23.45
N ARG A 65 4.93 -0.49 -24.23
CA ARG A 65 4.85 0.06 -25.59
C ARG A 65 4.52 1.56 -25.61
N SER A 66 3.89 2.06 -24.55
CA SER A 66 3.52 3.46 -24.39
C SER A 66 3.61 3.86 -22.93
N MET A 67 4.44 4.84 -22.61
CA MET A 67 4.67 5.32 -21.25
C MET A 67 3.78 6.49 -20.85
N LEU A 68 3.11 7.11 -21.80
CA LEU A 68 2.27 8.29 -21.56
C LEU A 68 0.80 7.94 -21.75
N PRO A 69 -0.09 8.44 -20.88
CA PRO A 69 -1.51 8.28 -21.05
C PRO A 69 -2.00 9.06 -22.27
N HIS A 70 -2.95 8.48 -23.00
CA HIS A 70 -3.52 9.08 -24.21
C HIS A 70 -4.66 10.07 -23.92
N SER A 71 -4.94 10.39 -22.67
CA SER A 71 -6.01 11.31 -22.29
C SER A 71 -5.61 12.23 -21.13
N VAL A 72 -6.17 13.44 -21.15
CA VAL A 72 -5.98 14.41 -20.05
C VAL A 72 -6.47 13.86 -18.71
N ARG A 73 -7.57 13.09 -18.71
CA ARG A 73 -8.08 12.43 -17.49
C ARG A 73 -7.08 11.40 -16.96
N GLY A 74 -6.48 10.60 -17.84
CA GLY A 74 -5.44 9.64 -17.45
C GLY A 74 -4.21 10.35 -16.88
N LEU A 75 -3.78 11.45 -17.49
CA LEU A 75 -2.66 12.25 -16.98
C LEU A 75 -2.98 12.83 -15.59
N ALA A 76 -4.17 13.41 -15.41
CA ALA A 76 -4.60 13.94 -14.12
C ALA A 76 -4.68 12.85 -13.04
N ALA A 77 -5.15 11.65 -13.39
CA ALA A 77 -5.19 10.51 -12.48
C ALA A 77 -3.77 10.08 -12.06
N LEU A 78 -2.81 10.02 -12.99
CA LEU A 78 -1.41 9.72 -12.67
C LEU A 78 -0.79 10.76 -11.73
N PHE A 79 -1.04 12.06 -11.98
CA PHE A 79 -0.59 13.11 -11.08
C PHE A 79 -1.21 12.99 -9.68
N ALA A 80 -2.51 12.72 -9.60
CA ALA A 80 -3.20 12.51 -8.31
C ALA A 80 -2.62 11.30 -7.56
N MET A 81 -2.37 10.20 -8.24
CA MET A 81 -1.71 9.02 -7.65
C MET A 81 -0.30 9.33 -7.16
N ALA A 82 0.50 10.05 -7.95
CA ALA A 82 1.88 10.36 -7.59
C ALA A 82 1.97 11.33 -6.40
N TRP A 83 1.16 12.38 -6.39
CA TRP A 83 1.25 13.43 -5.37
C TRP A 83 0.42 13.15 -4.13
N ILE A 84 -0.83 12.74 -4.29
CA ILE A 84 -1.73 12.55 -3.15
C ILE A 84 -1.49 11.17 -2.53
N SER A 85 -1.58 10.11 -3.34
CA SER A 85 -1.51 8.76 -2.84
C SER A 85 -0.08 8.36 -2.48
N HIS A 86 0.87 8.49 -3.41
CA HIS A 86 2.24 8.05 -3.16
C HIS A 86 3.00 9.04 -2.25
N THR A 87 3.18 10.29 -2.65
CA THR A 87 3.98 11.25 -1.87
C THR A 87 3.33 11.55 -0.52
N GLY A 88 2.01 11.80 -0.51
CA GLY A 88 1.27 12.06 0.73
C GLY A 88 1.21 10.82 1.62
N GLY A 89 0.80 9.67 1.09
CA GLY A 89 0.66 8.42 1.86
C GLY A 89 2.00 7.91 2.39
N GLN A 90 3.01 7.79 1.52
CA GLN A 90 4.35 7.31 1.92
C GLN A 90 5.07 8.30 2.85
N GLY A 91 4.89 9.60 2.61
CA GLY A 91 5.43 10.63 3.50
C GLY A 91 4.85 10.55 4.90
N LEU A 92 3.53 10.43 5.04
CA LEU A 92 2.87 10.25 6.33
C LEU A 92 3.26 8.94 7.02
N LEU A 93 3.38 7.85 6.25
CA LEU A 93 3.87 6.58 6.77
C LEU A 93 5.30 6.72 7.31
N ALA A 94 6.20 7.38 6.58
CA ALA A 94 7.56 7.61 7.05
C ALA A 94 7.62 8.49 8.31
N VAL A 95 6.71 9.46 8.45
CA VAL A 95 6.55 10.23 9.70
C VAL A 95 6.12 9.30 10.84
N ALA A 96 5.11 8.49 10.64
CA ALA A 96 4.59 7.56 11.64
C ALA A 96 5.66 6.55 12.10
N LEU A 97 6.41 5.97 11.18
CA LEU A 97 7.51 5.02 11.48
C LEU A 97 8.69 5.65 12.22
N GLY A 98 8.79 6.97 12.24
CA GLY A 98 9.77 7.69 13.08
C GLY A 98 9.38 7.76 14.56
N SER A 99 8.13 7.48 14.91
CA SER A 99 7.60 7.59 16.27
C SER A 99 6.86 6.35 16.77
N LEU A 100 6.42 5.48 15.86
CA LEU A 100 5.65 4.29 16.18
C LEU A 100 6.45 3.01 15.85
N PRO A 101 6.26 1.92 16.62
CA PRO A 101 6.85 0.63 16.28
C PRO A 101 6.38 0.16 14.90
N ALA A 102 7.30 -0.41 14.09
CA ALA A 102 6.98 -0.93 12.75
C ALA A 102 5.84 -1.96 12.78
N ALA A 103 5.84 -2.83 13.80
CA ALA A 103 4.78 -3.82 13.98
C ALA A 103 3.40 -3.19 14.18
N PHE A 104 3.30 -2.10 14.95
CA PHE A 104 2.03 -1.39 15.12
C PHE A 104 1.63 -0.66 13.84
N SER A 105 2.58 0.04 13.19
CA SER A 105 2.35 0.74 11.94
C SER A 105 1.87 -0.21 10.82
N SER A 106 2.39 -1.45 10.76
CA SER A 106 1.95 -2.46 9.81
C SER A 106 0.50 -2.91 10.04
N LEU A 107 0.02 -2.88 11.28
CA LEU A 107 -1.39 -3.14 11.58
C LEU A 107 -2.28 -1.97 11.19
N VAL A 108 -1.83 -0.74 11.47
CA VAL A 108 -2.60 0.47 11.15
C VAL A 108 -2.85 0.60 9.64
N ILE A 109 -1.93 0.13 8.80
CA ILE A 109 -2.10 0.20 7.34
C ILE A 109 -3.30 -0.63 6.85
N PHE A 110 -3.75 -1.64 7.59
CA PHE A 110 -4.98 -2.36 7.25
C PHE A 110 -6.24 -1.50 7.30
N LEU A 111 -6.19 -0.30 7.91
CA LEU A 111 -7.27 0.71 7.78
C LEU A 111 -7.50 1.13 6.33
N GLU A 112 -6.49 0.98 5.46
CA GLU A 112 -6.63 1.19 4.02
C GLU A 112 -7.75 0.32 3.42
N ALA A 113 -7.85 -0.94 3.83
CA ALA A 113 -8.91 -1.84 3.38
C ALA A 113 -10.30 -1.35 3.79
N ILE A 114 -10.43 -0.79 4.99
CA ILE A 114 -11.69 -0.21 5.48
C ILE A 114 -12.02 1.07 4.71
N ALA A 115 -11.02 1.93 4.51
CA ALA A 115 -11.17 3.15 3.74
C ALA A 115 -11.54 2.84 2.27
N ALA A 116 -10.89 1.86 1.65
CA ALA A 116 -11.19 1.41 0.29
C ALA A 116 -12.64 0.92 0.16
N ALA A 117 -13.11 0.09 1.11
CA ALA A 117 -14.51 -0.35 1.13
C ALA A 117 -15.48 0.83 1.32
N GLY A 118 -15.14 1.79 2.18
CA GLY A 118 -15.92 3.02 2.37
C GLY A 118 -16.00 3.89 1.11
N PHE A 119 -14.89 4.07 0.40
CA PHE A 119 -14.88 4.80 -0.87
C PHE A 119 -15.63 4.06 -1.98
N ALA A 120 -15.50 2.73 -2.07
CA ALA A 120 -16.26 1.93 -3.02
C ALA A 120 -17.77 2.07 -2.78
N TRP A 121 -18.20 2.04 -1.53
CA TRP A 121 -19.59 2.27 -1.17
C TRP A 121 -20.04 3.70 -1.51
N LEU A 122 -19.27 4.72 -1.17
CA LEU A 122 -19.64 6.14 -1.32
C LEU A 122 -19.60 6.61 -2.79
N ILE A 123 -18.58 6.17 -3.55
CA ILE A 123 -18.32 6.69 -4.91
C ILE A 123 -18.93 5.79 -5.97
N LEU A 124 -18.85 4.46 -5.78
CA LEU A 124 -19.29 3.47 -6.76
C LEU A 124 -20.66 2.87 -6.40
N ALA A 125 -21.24 3.25 -5.25
CA ALA A 125 -22.48 2.67 -4.70
C ALA A 125 -22.41 1.14 -4.54
N GLU A 126 -21.24 0.57 -4.34
CA GLU A 126 -21.05 -0.86 -4.10
C GLU A 126 -21.51 -1.22 -2.68
N PRO A 127 -22.41 -2.21 -2.51
CA PRO A 127 -22.88 -2.58 -1.19
C PRO A 127 -21.76 -3.23 -0.36
N VAL A 128 -21.60 -2.79 0.89
CA VAL A 128 -20.68 -3.43 1.84
C VAL A 128 -21.27 -4.78 2.24
N THR A 129 -20.55 -5.86 1.98
CA THR A 129 -20.96 -7.21 2.36
C THR A 129 -20.76 -7.48 3.84
N SER A 130 -21.53 -8.42 4.41
CA SER A 130 -21.35 -8.83 5.83
C SER A 130 -19.94 -9.33 6.12
N VAL A 131 -19.29 -9.98 5.16
CA VAL A 131 -17.90 -10.46 5.30
C VAL A 131 -16.93 -9.29 5.37
N GLN A 132 -17.11 -8.25 4.54
CA GLN A 132 -16.30 -7.04 4.61
C GLN A 132 -16.50 -6.28 5.93
N ALA A 133 -17.73 -6.19 6.42
CA ALA A 133 -18.03 -5.56 7.71
C ALA A 133 -17.36 -6.32 8.88
N LEU A 134 -17.44 -7.64 8.90
CA LEU A 134 -16.77 -8.48 9.91
C LEU A 134 -15.24 -8.35 9.82
N GLY A 135 -14.68 -8.35 8.62
CA GLY A 135 -13.24 -8.13 8.40
C GLY A 135 -12.79 -6.76 8.90
N GLY A 136 -13.54 -5.71 8.59
CA GLY A 136 -13.29 -4.36 9.08
C GLY A 136 -13.32 -4.26 10.61
N PHE A 137 -14.31 -4.89 11.24
CA PHE A 137 -14.38 -4.97 12.70
C PHE A 137 -13.18 -5.71 13.30
N ALA A 138 -12.77 -6.83 12.72
CA ALA A 138 -11.60 -7.57 13.16
C ALA A 138 -10.32 -6.75 13.06
N ILE A 139 -10.14 -5.98 11.98
CA ILE A 139 -9.01 -5.05 11.83
C ILE A 139 -9.00 -4.01 12.95
N LEU A 140 -10.13 -3.34 13.20
CA LEU A 140 -10.22 -2.33 14.25
C LEU A 140 -9.95 -2.91 15.63
N ALA A 141 -10.49 -4.09 15.94
CA ALA A 141 -10.24 -4.78 17.19
C ALA A 141 -8.76 -5.15 17.35
N GLY A 142 -8.12 -5.65 16.29
CA GLY A 142 -6.69 -5.97 16.28
C GLY A 142 -5.81 -4.75 16.55
N ILE A 143 -6.08 -3.62 15.90
CA ILE A 143 -5.35 -2.36 16.11
C ILE A 143 -5.54 -1.88 17.56
N PHE A 144 -6.78 -1.94 18.06
CA PHE A 144 -7.07 -1.53 19.44
C PHE A 144 -6.30 -2.34 20.47
N VAL A 145 -6.24 -3.66 20.31
CA VAL A 145 -5.51 -4.57 21.22
C VAL A 145 -3.99 -4.37 21.13
N ALA A 146 -3.47 -4.14 19.91
CA ALA A 146 -2.04 -4.01 19.66
C ALA A 146 -1.47 -2.60 19.90
N ARG A 147 -2.32 -1.64 20.28
CA ARG A 147 -1.87 -0.25 20.51
C ARG A 147 -0.77 -0.20 21.58
N PRO A 148 0.33 0.53 21.34
CA PRO A 148 1.36 0.77 22.35
C PRO A 148 0.76 1.46 23.59
N ARG A 149 1.19 1.03 24.76
CA ARG A 149 0.84 1.66 26.06
C ARG A 149 1.84 2.75 26.36
#